data_998f698c1c8244753f207e63d5eae4df
#
_entry.id   998f698c1c8244753f207e63d5eae4df
#
_cell.length_a   1.000
_cell.length_b   1.000
_cell.length_c   1.000
_cell.angle_alpha   90.00
_cell.angle_beta   90.00
_cell.angle_gamma   90.00
#
_symmetry.space_group_name_H-M   'P 1'
#
loop_
_entity.id
_entity.type
_entity.pdbx_description
1 polymer ?
#
loop_
_entity_poly.entity_id
_entity_poly.type
_entity_poly.pdbx_seq_one_letter_code
_entity_poly.pdbx_strand_id
1 'polypeptide(L)'
;MRAIISVANREGLKELARALQSQNATIFSTTGTAGALKAKGIEVEPVSALTGFPEILDGRVKTLHPAIFAGILARREIEAHLHDLQEHDIAPIDMVAVNLYPFADTIARPDATFSEALEQIDIGGVSLIRAAAKNFQDVIVLVRPQDYAPVMQELQEKGRVSFDTRRRLAPVDDVIAVDQGNRHCRAGLGHRHGLGRHRRLVAIAIGHLRRHRRGAIGECDRIG
;
A
#
# COMPACT_ATOMS: atom_id res chain seq x y z
N MET A 1 -6.79 17.55 8.71
CA MET A 1 -6.52 16.13 8.40
C MET A 1 -5.73 16.05 7.11
N ARG A 2 -4.74 15.14 7.03
CA ARG A 2 -3.94 14.87 5.82
C ARG A 2 -4.13 13.42 5.37
N ALA A 3 -4.48 13.22 4.10
CA ALA A 3 -4.74 11.91 3.54
C ALA A 3 -3.83 11.62 2.34
N ILE A 4 -3.24 10.42 2.29
CA ILE A 4 -2.57 9.92 1.08
C ILE A 4 -3.51 8.96 0.38
N ILE A 5 -3.77 9.19 -0.92
CA ILE A 5 -4.63 8.35 -1.74
C ILE A 5 -3.86 7.86 -2.98
N SER A 6 -3.74 6.55 -3.10
CA SER A 6 -3.13 5.88 -4.25
C SER A 6 -3.90 4.60 -4.56
N VAL A 7 -4.80 4.65 -5.55
CA VAL A 7 -5.74 3.57 -5.81
C VAL A 7 -5.74 3.14 -7.28
N ALA A 8 -5.72 1.84 -7.51
CA ALA A 8 -5.93 1.21 -8.82
C ALA A 8 -7.42 1.08 -9.12
N ASN A 9 -8.21 0.50 -8.18
CA ASN A 9 -9.66 0.49 -8.25
C ASN A 9 -10.20 1.85 -7.79
N ARG A 10 -10.93 2.52 -8.67
CA ARG A 10 -11.46 3.89 -8.48
C ARG A 10 -12.92 3.94 -8.03
N GLU A 11 -13.50 2.80 -7.68
CA GLU A 11 -14.85 2.71 -7.13
C GLU A 11 -14.94 3.53 -5.83
N GLY A 12 -15.96 4.39 -5.70
CA GLY A 12 -16.15 5.25 -4.53
C GLY A 12 -15.08 6.34 -4.31
N LEU A 13 -14.06 6.43 -5.18
CA LEU A 13 -12.95 7.39 -5.02
C LEU A 13 -13.41 8.85 -5.02
N LYS A 14 -14.37 9.22 -5.89
CA LYS A 14 -14.89 10.58 -5.99
C LYS A 14 -15.62 10.98 -4.70
N GLU A 15 -16.44 10.09 -4.20
CA GLU A 15 -17.23 10.26 -2.98
C GLU A 15 -16.32 10.39 -1.75
N LEU A 16 -15.32 9.52 -1.65
CA LEU A 16 -14.27 9.59 -0.61
C LEU A 16 -13.57 10.96 -0.65
N ALA A 17 -13.08 11.37 -1.80
CA ALA A 17 -12.32 12.61 -1.92
C ALA A 17 -13.18 13.86 -1.60
N ARG A 18 -14.43 13.89 -2.04
CA ARG A 18 -15.36 14.98 -1.71
C ARG A 18 -15.70 15.03 -0.22
N ALA A 19 -15.91 13.89 0.39
CA ALA A 19 -16.16 13.81 1.81
C ALA A 19 -14.94 14.26 2.63
N LEU A 20 -13.74 13.94 2.20
CA LEU A 20 -12.50 14.44 2.81
C LEU A 20 -12.36 15.95 2.66
N GLN A 21 -12.66 16.51 1.48
CA GLN A 21 -12.62 17.95 1.25
C GLN A 21 -13.64 18.69 2.13
N SER A 22 -14.85 18.13 2.33
CA SER A 22 -15.85 18.74 3.22
C SER A 22 -15.41 18.78 4.69
N GLN A 23 -14.43 17.95 5.07
CA GLN A 23 -13.78 17.95 6.38
C GLN A 23 -12.48 18.78 6.41
N ASN A 24 -12.26 19.64 5.41
CA ASN A 24 -11.04 20.45 5.26
C ASN A 24 -9.75 19.59 5.26
N ALA A 25 -9.82 18.38 4.70
CA ALA A 25 -8.64 17.53 4.57
C ALA A 25 -7.81 17.92 3.36
N THR A 26 -6.49 17.95 3.52
CA THR A 26 -5.55 18.02 2.40
C THR A 26 -5.33 16.61 1.86
N ILE A 27 -5.57 16.43 0.57
CA ILE A 27 -5.42 15.14 -0.10
C ILE A 27 -4.16 15.16 -0.93
N PHE A 28 -3.24 14.24 -0.67
CA PHE A 28 -2.04 13.97 -1.46
C PHE A 28 -2.25 12.73 -2.29
N SER A 29 -1.86 12.76 -3.56
CA SER A 29 -2.13 11.64 -4.46
C SER A 29 -0.99 11.38 -5.43
N THR A 30 -0.87 10.10 -5.83
CA THR A 30 0.02 9.69 -6.92
C THR A 30 -0.57 10.11 -8.27
N THR A 31 0.29 10.28 -9.29
CA THR A 31 -0.06 10.85 -10.60
C THR A 31 -1.30 10.23 -11.23
N GLY A 32 -1.42 8.91 -11.25
CA GLY A 32 -2.58 8.22 -11.85
C GLY A 32 -3.89 8.46 -11.12
N THR A 33 -3.87 8.50 -9.78
CA THR A 33 -5.04 8.78 -8.95
C THR A 33 -5.40 10.27 -9.00
N ALA A 34 -4.40 11.16 -8.96
CA ALA A 34 -4.57 12.60 -9.09
C ALA A 34 -5.25 12.97 -10.41
N GLY A 35 -4.81 12.39 -11.53
CA GLY A 35 -5.43 12.60 -12.84
C GLY A 35 -6.91 12.19 -12.87
N ALA A 36 -7.24 11.06 -12.21
CA ALA A 36 -8.62 10.60 -12.12
C ALA A 36 -9.52 11.52 -11.26
N LEU A 37 -8.98 12.11 -10.20
CA LEU A 37 -9.69 13.08 -9.35
C LEU A 37 -9.85 14.41 -10.05
N LYS A 38 -8.81 14.94 -10.69
CA LYS A 38 -8.85 16.18 -11.47
C LYS A 38 -9.88 16.12 -12.61
N ALA A 39 -9.99 14.99 -13.30
CA ALA A 39 -11.02 14.78 -14.33
C ALA A 39 -12.45 14.85 -13.79
N LYS A 40 -12.64 14.74 -12.46
CA LYS A 40 -13.92 14.87 -11.76
C LYS A 40 -14.08 16.21 -11.02
N GLY A 41 -13.20 17.18 -11.31
CA GLY A 41 -13.21 18.51 -10.69
C GLY A 41 -12.80 18.50 -9.22
N ILE A 42 -11.96 17.54 -8.79
CA ILE A 42 -11.44 17.46 -7.43
C ILE A 42 -9.94 17.75 -7.48
N GLU A 43 -9.54 18.84 -6.84
CA GLU A 43 -8.14 19.20 -6.71
C GLU A 43 -7.49 18.44 -5.58
N VAL A 44 -6.25 18.00 -5.83
CA VAL A 44 -5.41 17.28 -4.87
C VAL A 44 -3.95 17.67 -5.08
N GLU A 45 -3.19 17.62 -4.02
CA GLU A 45 -1.76 17.87 -4.05
C GLU A 45 -1.00 16.63 -4.56
N PRO A 46 0.09 16.80 -5.30
CA PRO A 46 0.94 15.69 -5.66
C PRO A 46 1.71 15.18 -4.42
N VAL A 47 2.02 13.88 -4.39
CA VAL A 47 2.84 13.29 -3.29
C VAL A 47 4.20 13.97 -3.17
N SER A 48 4.75 14.49 -4.29
CA SER A 48 6.00 15.27 -4.29
C SER A 48 5.94 16.53 -3.43
N ALA A 49 4.76 17.07 -3.14
CA ALA A 49 4.61 18.20 -2.21
C ALA A 49 4.91 17.80 -0.74
N LEU A 50 4.80 16.51 -0.39
CA LEU A 50 5.19 16.00 0.93
C LEU A 50 6.68 15.73 1.05
N THR A 51 7.35 15.47 -0.05
CA THR A 51 8.73 14.98 -0.04
C THR A 51 9.74 15.99 -0.53
N GLY A 52 9.30 17.01 -1.28
CA GLY A 52 10.19 17.89 -2.03
C GLY A 52 10.95 17.15 -3.15
N PHE A 53 10.64 15.87 -3.41
CA PHE A 53 11.33 15.02 -4.36
C PHE A 53 10.40 14.60 -5.50
N PRO A 54 10.84 14.68 -6.79
CA PRO A 54 10.02 14.31 -7.93
C PRO A 54 9.79 12.79 -8.01
N GLU A 55 8.74 12.38 -8.71
CA GLU A 55 8.61 10.98 -9.15
C GLU A 55 9.71 10.69 -10.17
N ILE A 56 10.43 9.58 -9.99
CA ILE A 56 11.52 9.14 -10.86
C ILE A 56 11.33 7.68 -11.28
N LEU A 57 12.12 7.24 -12.26
CA LEU A 57 12.09 5.87 -12.77
C LEU A 57 10.68 5.46 -13.23
N ASP A 58 10.03 6.31 -14.04
CA ASP A 58 8.67 6.12 -14.55
C ASP A 58 7.62 5.88 -13.43
N GLY A 59 7.83 6.52 -12.27
CA GLY A 59 6.94 6.41 -11.11
C GLY A 59 7.17 5.18 -10.23
N ARG A 60 8.23 4.41 -10.44
CA ARG A 60 8.60 3.30 -9.55
C ARG A 60 9.05 3.80 -8.17
N VAL A 61 9.58 5.03 -8.10
CA VAL A 61 9.95 5.70 -6.85
C VAL A 61 9.18 7.01 -6.75
N LYS A 62 8.22 7.05 -5.82
CA LYS A 62 7.36 8.22 -5.57
C LYS A 62 6.90 8.33 -4.12
N THR A 63 6.59 7.22 -3.47
CA THR A 63 6.09 7.21 -2.09
C THR A 63 7.08 6.67 -1.07
N LEU A 64 8.18 6.06 -1.53
CA LEU A 64 9.22 5.52 -0.66
C LEU A 64 10.18 6.63 -0.20
N HIS A 65 9.71 7.47 0.71
CA HIS A 65 10.48 8.60 1.20
C HIS A 65 10.35 8.73 2.73
N PRO A 66 11.44 9.04 3.47
CA PRO A 66 11.40 9.16 4.93
C PRO A 66 10.32 10.09 5.45
N ALA A 67 10.08 11.25 4.84
CA ALA A 67 9.06 12.19 5.25
C ALA A 67 7.65 11.59 5.25
N ILE A 68 7.31 10.77 4.25
CA ILE A 68 6.01 10.09 4.19
C ILE A 68 5.90 9.06 5.31
N PHE A 69 6.92 8.21 5.47
CA PHE A 69 6.89 7.14 6.46
C PHE A 69 6.98 7.67 7.89
N ALA A 70 7.73 8.73 8.15
CA ALA A 70 7.74 9.40 9.43
C ALA A 70 6.36 9.98 9.77
N GLY A 71 5.72 10.69 8.82
CA GLY A 71 4.36 11.21 9.00
C GLY A 71 3.31 10.13 9.30
N ILE A 72 3.48 8.92 8.74
CA ILE A 72 2.58 7.77 9.00
C ILE A 72 2.94 7.07 10.31
N LEU A 73 4.21 6.83 10.60
CA LEU A 73 4.68 5.96 11.69
C LEU A 73 4.83 6.65 13.03
N ALA A 74 4.86 7.99 13.07
CA ALA A 74 4.97 8.72 14.32
C ALA A 74 3.76 8.46 15.22
N ARG A 75 4.02 7.94 16.41
CA ARG A 75 3.02 7.74 17.47
C ARG A 75 2.79 9.08 18.16
N ARG A 76 1.54 9.56 18.13
CA ARG A 76 1.19 10.92 18.59
C ARG A 76 1.18 11.06 20.11
N GLU A 77 1.18 9.95 20.82
CA GLU A 77 1.31 9.91 22.28
C GLU A 77 2.77 9.98 22.77
N ILE A 78 3.75 9.86 21.86
CA ILE A 78 5.19 9.89 22.18
C ILE A 78 5.76 11.25 21.81
N GLU A 79 6.12 12.03 22.82
CA GLU A 79 6.64 13.40 22.64
C GLU A 79 7.90 13.45 21.77
N ALA A 80 8.81 12.50 21.94
CA ALA A 80 10.03 12.41 21.12
C ALA A 80 9.69 12.26 19.63
N HIS A 81 8.65 11.48 19.26
CA HIS A 81 8.23 11.35 17.86
C HIS A 81 7.66 12.66 17.29
N LEU A 82 6.93 13.43 18.12
CA LEU A 82 6.41 14.73 17.70
C LEU A 82 7.53 15.74 17.53
N HIS A 83 8.55 15.69 18.40
CA HIS A 83 9.75 16.51 18.29
C HIS A 83 10.52 16.19 17.00
N ASP A 84 10.74 14.90 16.68
CA ASP A 84 11.41 14.48 15.44
C ASP A 84 10.66 15.00 14.20
N LEU A 85 9.32 14.90 14.19
CA LEU A 85 8.52 15.43 13.08
C LEU A 85 8.69 16.94 12.93
N GLN A 86 8.70 17.67 14.05
CA GLN A 86 8.86 19.12 14.06
C GLN A 86 10.25 19.54 13.60
N GLU A 87 11.31 18.86 14.08
CA GLU A 87 12.70 19.13 13.70
C GLU A 87 12.92 19.00 12.19
N HIS A 88 12.20 18.06 11.55
CA HIS A 88 12.32 17.79 10.12
C HIS A 88 11.22 18.42 9.26
N ASP A 89 10.40 19.31 9.81
CA ASP A 89 9.25 19.95 9.14
C ASP A 89 8.30 18.94 8.48
N ILE A 90 8.05 17.83 9.16
CA ILE A 90 7.17 16.77 8.71
C ILE A 90 5.82 16.87 9.45
N ALA A 91 4.74 16.96 8.72
CA ALA A 91 3.43 16.92 9.33
C ALA A 91 2.85 15.48 9.33
N PRO A 92 2.11 15.12 10.40
CA PRO A 92 1.48 13.80 10.51
C PRO A 92 0.51 13.52 9.35
N ILE A 93 0.42 12.24 8.96
CA ILE A 93 -0.56 11.71 8.03
C ILE A 93 -1.66 11.00 8.82
N ASP A 94 -2.91 11.36 8.56
CA ASP A 94 -4.08 10.86 9.31
C ASP A 94 -4.78 9.69 8.63
N MET A 95 -4.65 9.59 7.30
CA MET A 95 -5.31 8.56 6.51
C MET A 95 -4.43 8.11 5.35
N VAL A 96 -4.44 6.80 5.11
CA VAL A 96 -3.84 6.14 3.95
C VAL A 96 -4.91 5.31 3.26
N ALA A 97 -5.32 5.73 2.05
CA ALA A 97 -6.25 5.00 1.21
C ALA A 97 -5.49 4.43 0.01
N VAL A 98 -5.23 3.16 0.03
CA VAL A 98 -4.43 2.46 -0.99
C VAL A 98 -5.06 1.13 -1.32
N ASN A 99 -5.33 0.88 -2.59
CA ASN A 99 -5.58 -0.46 -3.09
C ASN A 99 -4.60 -0.80 -4.21
N LEU A 100 -4.30 -2.07 -4.30
CA LEU A 100 -3.26 -2.58 -5.18
C LEU A 100 -3.83 -2.94 -6.55
N TYR A 101 -2.99 -2.98 -7.56
CA TYR A 101 -3.34 -3.54 -8.85
C TYR A 101 -3.71 -5.03 -8.70
N PRO A 102 -4.68 -5.52 -9.48
CA PRO A 102 -5.09 -6.91 -9.42
C PRO A 102 -4.02 -7.81 -10.09
N PHE A 103 -2.91 -8.03 -9.40
CA PHE A 103 -1.81 -8.87 -9.89
C PHE A 103 -2.30 -10.25 -10.34
N ALA A 104 -3.20 -10.86 -9.53
CA ALA A 104 -3.77 -12.17 -9.84
C ALA A 104 -4.53 -12.19 -11.18
N ASP A 105 -5.28 -11.12 -11.49
CA ASP A 105 -6.04 -11.01 -12.74
C ASP A 105 -5.10 -10.81 -13.94
N THR A 106 -4.02 -10.05 -13.75
CA THR A 106 -3.02 -9.84 -14.80
C THR A 106 -2.33 -11.14 -15.17
N ILE A 107 -1.86 -11.93 -14.20
CA ILE A 107 -1.16 -13.21 -14.47
C ILE A 107 -2.12 -14.33 -14.90
N ALA A 108 -3.43 -14.17 -14.70
CA ALA A 108 -4.43 -15.13 -15.16
C ALA A 108 -4.74 -14.99 -16.67
N ARG A 109 -4.38 -13.86 -17.29
CA ARG A 109 -4.56 -13.67 -18.73
C ARG A 109 -3.64 -14.61 -19.52
N PRO A 110 -4.16 -15.32 -20.55
CA PRO A 110 -3.34 -16.24 -21.34
C PRO A 110 -2.19 -15.58 -22.12
N ASP A 111 -2.35 -14.30 -22.43
CA ASP A 111 -1.44 -13.47 -23.21
C ASP A 111 -0.48 -12.62 -22.33
N ALA A 112 -0.59 -12.72 -21.00
CA ALA A 112 0.25 -11.94 -20.09
C ALA A 112 1.74 -12.32 -20.24
N THR A 113 2.56 -11.34 -20.51
CA THR A 113 4.00 -11.51 -20.55
C THR A 113 4.63 -11.45 -19.17
N PHE A 114 5.81 -12.05 -19.01
CA PHE A 114 6.57 -11.97 -17.77
C PHE A 114 6.92 -10.53 -17.39
N SER A 115 7.22 -9.68 -18.39
CA SER A 115 7.51 -8.27 -18.17
C SER A 115 6.31 -7.50 -17.63
N GLU A 116 5.11 -7.74 -18.18
CA GLU A 116 3.87 -7.15 -17.65
C GLU A 116 3.59 -7.58 -16.21
N ALA A 117 3.82 -8.85 -15.90
CA ALA A 117 3.66 -9.35 -14.53
C ALA A 117 4.63 -8.69 -13.55
N LEU A 118 5.90 -8.46 -13.96
CA LEU A 118 6.88 -7.75 -13.13
C LEU A 118 6.46 -6.30 -12.84
N GLU A 119 5.92 -5.59 -13.83
CA GLU A 119 5.47 -4.21 -13.66
C GLU A 119 4.25 -4.07 -12.73
N GLN A 120 3.50 -5.16 -12.51
CA GLN A 120 2.37 -5.17 -11.56
C GLN A 120 2.78 -5.39 -10.10
N ILE A 121 4.06 -5.60 -9.82
CA ILE A 121 4.55 -5.74 -8.44
C ILE A 121 4.56 -4.35 -7.79
N ASP A 122 3.58 -4.08 -6.94
CA ASP A 122 3.49 -2.82 -6.20
C ASP A 122 4.41 -2.85 -4.97
N ILE A 123 5.39 -1.95 -4.96
CA ILE A 123 6.30 -1.77 -3.83
C ILE A 123 5.81 -0.67 -2.89
N GLY A 124 5.42 0.46 -3.45
CA GLY A 124 5.06 1.66 -2.69
C GLY A 124 3.74 1.51 -1.94
N GLY A 125 2.70 0.99 -2.62
CA GLY A 125 1.37 0.81 -2.03
C GLY A 125 1.38 -0.18 -0.87
N VAL A 126 2.02 -1.34 -1.04
CA VAL A 126 2.19 -2.33 0.03
C VAL A 126 2.91 -1.73 1.24
N SER A 127 3.98 -0.98 0.99
CA SER A 127 4.75 -0.34 2.06
C SER A 127 3.93 0.69 2.84
N LEU A 128 3.11 1.51 2.15
CA LEU A 128 2.20 2.47 2.77
C LEU A 128 1.14 1.77 3.64
N ILE A 129 0.51 0.71 3.12
CA ILE A 129 -0.48 -0.09 3.86
C ILE A 129 0.15 -0.66 5.13
N ARG A 130 1.35 -1.26 5.04
CA ARG A 130 2.05 -1.83 6.19
C ARG A 130 2.41 -0.79 7.24
N ALA A 131 2.91 0.39 6.83
CA ALA A 131 3.23 1.48 7.74
C ALA A 131 1.98 1.98 8.47
N ALA A 132 0.89 2.23 7.74
CA ALA A 132 -0.37 2.70 8.30
C ALA A 132 -1.02 1.65 9.22
N ALA A 133 -1.00 0.37 8.84
CA ALA A 133 -1.48 -0.72 9.68
C ALA A 133 -0.67 -0.86 10.99
N LYS A 134 0.66 -0.68 10.94
CA LYS A 134 1.51 -0.67 12.13
C LYS A 134 1.14 0.45 13.10
N ASN A 135 0.68 1.60 12.60
CA ASN A 135 0.28 2.77 13.39
C ASN A 135 -1.25 3.03 13.31
N PHE A 136 -2.07 1.99 13.23
CA PHE A 136 -3.53 2.12 13.08
C PHE A 136 -4.19 2.90 14.25
N GLN A 137 -3.53 3.01 15.37
CA GLN A 137 -4.01 3.82 16.51
C GLN A 137 -4.12 5.30 16.14
N ASP A 138 -3.23 5.80 15.29
CA ASP A 138 -3.18 7.19 14.86
C ASP A 138 -3.62 7.40 13.42
N VAL A 139 -3.56 6.36 12.57
CA VAL A 139 -3.78 6.43 11.12
C VAL A 139 -4.96 5.55 10.69
N ILE A 140 -5.85 6.13 9.88
CA ILE A 140 -6.94 5.39 9.23
C ILE A 140 -6.41 4.68 7.99
N VAL A 141 -6.60 3.38 7.89
CA VAL A 141 -6.17 2.55 6.75
C VAL A 141 -7.38 2.15 5.92
N LEU A 142 -7.41 2.51 4.65
CA LEU A 142 -8.47 2.15 3.72
C LEU A 142 -7.88 1.36 2.55
N VAL A 143 -8.24 0.09 2.45
CA VAL A 143 -7.74 -0.79 1.38
C VAL A 143 -8.86 -1.15 0.40
N ARG A 144 -10.09 -1.24 0.87
CA ARG A 144 -11.24 -1.70 0.09
C ARG A 144 -12.23 -0.57 -0.15
N PRO A 145 -12.74 -0.38 -1.38
CA PRO A 145 -13.73 0.67 -1.69
C PRO A 145 -14.98 0.62 -0.82
N GLN A 146 -15.44 -0.58 -0.44
CA GLN A 146 -16.63 -0.75 0.41
C GLN A 146 -16.46 -0.19 1.83
N ASP A 147 -15.24 0.05 2.29
CA ASP A 147 -14.98 0.65 3.59
C ASP A 147 -15.02 2.19 3.56
N TYR A 148 -15.06 2.83 2.38
CA TYR A 148 -15.01 4.30 2.26
C TYR A 148 -16.23 4.97 2.87
N ALA A 149 -17.44 4.57 2.44
CA ALA A 149 -18.67 5.19 2.89
C ALA A 149 -18.90 5.05 4.41
N PRO A 150 -18.78 3.87 5.05
CA PRO A 150 -18.92 3.73 6.50
C PRO A 150 -17.93 4.58 7.30
N VAL A 151 -16.68 4.68 6.84
CA VAL A 151 -15.64 5.47 7.53
C VAL A 151 -15.93 6.95 7.42
N MET A 152 -16.36 7.43 6.24
CA MET A 152 -16.69 8.83 6.04
C MET A 152 -17.95 9.23 6.81
N GLN A 153 -18.93 8.34 6.90
CA GLN A 153 -20.09 8.58 7.75
C GLN A 153 -19.69 8.71 9.22
N GLU A 154 -18.89 7.79 9.75
CA GLU A 154 -18.42 7.87 11.14
C GLU A 154 -17.62 9.15 11.42
N LEU A 155 -16.77 9.55 10.46
CA LEU A 155 -16.00 10.79 10.57
C LEU A 155 -16.89 12.04 10.56
N GLN A 156 -17.95 12.07 9.74
CA GLN A 156 -18.90 13.17 9.68
C GLN A 156 -19.76 13.26 10.96
N GLU A 157 -20.23 12.13 11.47
CA GLU A 157 -21.10 12.08 12.65
C GLU A 157 -20.35 12.36 13.96
N LYS A 158 -19.10 11.86 14.09
CA LYS A 158 -18.34 11.87 15.35
C LYS A 158 -17.10 12.76 15.34
N GLY A 159 -16.77 13.36 14.21
CA GLY A 159 -15.54 14.12 14.01
C GLY A 159 -14.25 13.29 14.07
N ARG A 160 -14.37 11.98 14.25
CA ARG A 160 -13.24 11.04 14.33
C ARG A 160 -13.68 9.62 13.98
N VAL A 161 -12.75 8.78 13.55
CA VAL A 161 -12.95 7.35 13.40
C VAL A 161 -12.55 6.64 14.69
N SER A 162 -13.43 5.78 15.20
CA SER A 162 -13.21 5.07 16.47
C SER A 162 -12.03 4.11 16.41
N PHE A 163 -11.47 3.78 17.56
CA PHE A 163 -10.39 2.79 17.68
C PHE A 163 -10.81 1.42 17.11
N ASP A 164 -12.03 0.96 17.41
CA ASP A 164 -12.52 -0.34 16.93
C ASP A 164 -12.66 -0.36 15.41
N THR A 165 -13.14 0.73 14.80
CA THR A 165 -13.18 0.86 13.35
C THR A 165 -11.78 0.85 12.75
N ARG A 166 -10.85 1.62 13.31
CA ARG A 166 -9.45 1.64 12.83
C ARG A 166 -8.77 0.27 12.96
N ARG A 167 -8.98 -0.42 14.09
CA ARG A 167 -8.48 -1.78 14.31
C ARG A 167 -9.04 -2.77 13.29
N ARG A 168 -10.33 -2.71 12.99
CA ARG A 168 -10.98 -3.56 11.98
C ARG A 168 -10.45 -3.29 10.57
N LEU A 169 -10.14 -2.04 10.26
CA LEU A 169 -9.64 -1.62 8.96
C LEU A 169 -8.16 -1.95 8.75
N ALA A 170 -7.37 -2.01 9.83
CA ALA A 170 -5.97 -2.37 9.74
C ALA A 170 -5.85 -3.86 9.36
N PRO A 171 -5.32 -4.21 8.17
CA PRO A 171 -5.20 -5.60 7.73
C PRO A 171 -4.02 -6.30 8.44
N VAL A 172 -4.03 -6.29 9.77
CA VAL A 172 -2.90 -6.78 10.59
C VAL A 172 -2.63 -8.25 10.30
N ASP A 173 -3.70 -9.05 10.19
CA ASP A 173 -3.57 -10.49 9.91
C ASP A 173 -3.02 -10.75 8.50
N ASP A 174 -3.48 -9.98 7.50
CA ASP A 174 -3.00 -10.10 6.12
C ASP A 174 -1.55 -9.63 5.98
N VAL A 175 -1.20 -8.55 6.68
CA VAL A 175 0.17 -8.01 6.71
C VAL A 175 1.13 -8.98 7.40
N ILE A 176 0.71 -9.62 8.50
CA ILE A 176 1.50 -10.63 9.20
C ILE A 176 1.63 -11.91 8.38
N ALA A 177 0.57 -12.33 7.69
CA ALA A 177 0.59 -13.55 6.87
C ALA A 177 1.59 -13.48 5.71
N VAL A 178 1.77 -12.30 5.11
CA VAL A 178 2.80 -12.09 4.07
C VAL A 178 4.21 -12.23 4.64
N ASP A 179 4.44 -11.76 5.88
CA ASP A 179 5.77 -11.75 6.51
C ASP A 179 6.20 -13.14 7.01
N GLN A 180 5.25 -13.99 7.44
CA GLN A 180 5.53 -15.31 8.00
C GLN A 180 5.59 -16.44 6.97
N GLY A 181 5.61 -16.15 5.67
CA GLY A 181 5.81 -17.16 4.62
C GLY A 181 4.80 -18.31 4.69
N ASN A 182 3.52 -17.99 4.78
CA ASN A 182 2.41 -18.89 4.47
C ASN A 182 2.43 -20.28 5.15
N ARG A 183 2.79 -20.39 6.43
CA ARG A 183 2.69 -21.68 7.13
C ARG A 183 1.42 -21.90 7.93
N HIS A 184 0.55 -20.86 8.15
CA HIS A 184 -0.59 -20.96 9.06
C HIS A 184 -1.97 -20.68 8.43
N CYS A 185 -2.11 -20.45 7.14
CA CYS A 185 -3.43 -20.34 6.48
C CYS A 185 -4.13 -21.68 6.24
N ARG A 186 -3.94 -22.70 7.09
CA ARG A 186 -4.60 -24.00 6.97
C ARG A 186 -5.54 -24.39 8.12
N ALA A 187 -5.87 -23.48 8.97
CA ALA A 187 -6.86 -23.77 10.01
C ALA A 187 -8.07 -22.84 9.86
N GLY A 188 -9.06 -23.24 9.06
CA GLY A 188 -10.41 -22.73 9.19
C GLY A 188 -11.03 -21.94 8.06
N LEU A 189 -11.00 -22.44 6.81
CA LEU A 189 -12.06 -22.17 5.83
C LEU A 189 -12.06 -23.28 4.80
N GLY A 190 -12.96 -24.23 4.98
CA GLY A 190 -13.25 -25.26 3.98
C GLY A 190 -13.99 -24.66 2.80
N HIS A 191 -13.27 -24.32 1.76
CA HIS A 191 -13.82 -24.26 0.39
C HIS A 191 -12.76 -24.76 -0.57
N ARG A 192 -12.99 -25.99 -1.00
CA ARG A 192 -12.27 -26.57 -2.14
C ARG A 192 -12.77 -25.87 -3.40
N HIS A 193 -11.86 -25.15 -4.11
CA HIS A 193 -11.83 -25.12 -5.58
C HIS A 193 -10.59 -24.33 -6.05
N GLY A 194 -9.78 -24.95 -6.88
CA GLY A 194 -9.07 -24.28 -7.97
C GLY A 194 -7.66 -23.72 -7.78
N LEU A 195 -6.88 -24.06 -6.73
CA LEU A 195 -5.53 -23.46 -6.48
C LEU A 195 -4.33 -24.26 -7.07
N GLY A 196 -4.59 -25.18 -7.99
CA GLY A 196 -3.54 -26.06 -8.53
C GLY A 196 -2.50 -25.41 -9.45
N ARG A 197 -2.79 -24.29 -10.09
CA ARG A 197 -1.91 -23.66 -11.10
C ARG A 197 -1.03 -22.52 -10.58
N HIS A 198 -1.47 -21.78 -9.58
CA HIS A 198 -0.71 -20.63 -9.06
C HIS A 198 0.59 -21.02 -8.30
N ARG A 199 0.62 -22.21 -7.71
CA ARG A 199 1.84 -22.71 -7.05
C ARG A 199 3.02 -22.97 -7.99
N ARG A 200 2.76 -23.22 -9.28
CA ARG A 200 3.85 -23.53 -10.25
C ARG A 200 4.61 -22.30 -10.71
N LEU A 201 3.97 -21.15 -10.85
CA LEU A 201 4.63 -19.92 -11.34
C LEU A 201 5.58 -19.30 -10.32
N VAL A 202 5.18 -19.23 -9.06
CA VAL A 202 6.07 -18.73 -7.98
C VAL A 202 7.21 -19.72 -7.72
N ALA A 203 6.95 -21.03 -7.81
CA ALA A 203 7.98 -22.05 -7.67
C ALA A 203 8.97 -22.07 -8.86
N ILE A 204 8.52 -21.72 -10.07
CA ILE A 204 9.36 -21.62 -11.28
C ILE A 204 10.30 -20.42 -11.17
N ALA A 205 9.85 -19.26 -10.70
CA ALA A 205 10.70 -18.08 -10.52
C ALA A 205 11.79 -18.32 -9.47
N ILE A 206 11.46 -18.96 -8.35
CA ILE A 206 12.43 -19.31 -7.30
C ILE A 206 13.35 -20.47 -7.75
N GLY A 207 12.84 -21.42 -8.53
CA GLY A 207 13.59 -22.55 -9.06
C GLY A 207 14.63 -22.16 -10.12
N HIS A 208 14.36 -21.12 -10.93
CA HIS A 208 15.31 -20.59 -11.91
C HIS A 208 16.48 -19.85 -11.25
N LEU A 209 16.21 -19.07 -10.21
CA LEU A 209 17.25 -18.38 -9.42
C LEU A 209 18.19 -19.37 -8.72
N ARG A 210 17.69 -20.54 -8.28
CA ARG A 210 18.51 -21.56 -7.64
C ARG A 210 19.36 -22.37 -8.66
N ARG A 211 18.94 -22.54 -9.89
CA ARG A 211 19.71 -23.23 -10.93
C ARG A 211 20.88 -22.40 -11.45
N HIS A 212 20.73 -21.08 -11.60
CA HIS A 212 21.83 -20.20 -11.97
C HIS A 212 22.93 -20.07 -10.91
N ARG A 213 22.60 -20.26 -9.62
CA ARG A 213 23.63 -20.26 -8.55
C ARG A 213 24.41 -21.57 -8.44
N ARG A 214 23.87 -22.70 -8.91
CA ARG A 214 24.60 -23.97 -8.87
C ARG A 214 25.55 -24.19 -10.05
N GLY A 215 25.40 -23.46 -11.13
CA GLY A 215 26.32 -23.52 -12.28
C GLY A 215 27.61 -22.69 -12.10
N ALA A 216 27.66 -21.78 -11.13
CA ALA A 216 28.79 -20.87 -10.92
C ALA A 216 29.78 -21.31 -9.82
N ILE A 217 29.54 -22.43 -9.16
CA ILE A 217 30.42 -22.92 -8.05
C ILE A 217 31.18 -24.19 -8.43
N GLY A 218 31.08 -24.66 -9.67
CA GLY A 218 31.62 -25.92 -10.12
C GLY A 218 33.01 -25.89 -10.81
N GLU A 219 33.67 -24.72 -10.89
CA GLU A 219 34.87 -24.60 -11.74
C GLU A 219 36.05 -23.86 -11.08
N CYS A 220 36.32 -24.08 -9.79
CA CYS A 220 37.45 -23.44 -9.12
C CYS A 220 38.24 -24.37 -8.18
N ASP A 221 38.29 -25.68 -8.48
CA ASP A 221 39.20 -26.60 -7.74
C ASP A 221 39.87 -27.63 -8.70
N ARG A 222 40.72 -27.12 -9.58
CA ARG A 222 41.80 -27.91 -10.20
C ARG A 222 42.72 -26.93 -10.97
N ILE A 223 43.68 -26.35 -10.30
CA ILE A 223 45.04 -26.08 -10.82
C ILE A 223 45.94 -25.75 -9.61
N GLY A 224 47.00 -26.53 -9.42
CA GLY A 224 48.15 -26.26 -8.61
C GLY A 224 48.23 -26.98 -7.30
#